data_38fbd4fe6e07e0f0d7280d35640ffae7
#
_entry.id   38fbd4fe6e07e0f0d7280d35640ffae7
#
_cell.length_a   1.000
_cell.length_b   1.000
_cell.length_c   1.000
_cell.angle_alpha   90.00
_cell.angle_beta   90.00
_cell.angle_gamma   90.00
#
_symmetry.space_group_name_H-M   'P 1'
#
loop_
_entity.id
_entity.type
_entity.pdbx_description
1 polymer ?
#
loop_
_entity_poly.entity_id
_entity_poly.type
_entity_poly.pdbx_seq_one_letter_code
_entity_poly.pdbx_strand_id
1 'polypeptide(L)'
;ISGYAGGDVANPSYEKVSMGGTNHAEVVQILFDPKIISYEEILKIFWLIHDPTTLNRQGNDVGTQYRSVIFYHDEQQKRLAEASIKLFSTKFANPIVTQLLPLPIFYKAEVYHQNYFKNNPAQGYCSFVVAPKVEKFKGTYKELVK
;
A
#
# COMPACT_ATOMS: atom_id res chain seq x y z
N ILE A 1 5.01 -3.38 -8.28
CA ILE A 1 4.30 -4.60 -8.70
C ILE A 1 3.10 -4.78 -7.80
N SER A 2 1.89 -4.74 -8.36
CA SER A 2 0.66 -5.01 -7.61
C SER A 2 0.50 -6.51 -7.31
N GLY A 3 -0.05 -6.84 -6.15
CA GLY A 3 -0.21 -8.23 -5.74
C GLY A 3 -1.07 -8.41 -4.49
N TYR A 4 -1.05 -9.63 -3.98
CA TYR A 4 -1.81 -10.07 -2.82
C TYR A 4 -0.88 -10.77 -1.82
N ALA A 5 -1.08 -10.53 -0.53
CA ALA A 5 -0.29 -11.17 0.52
C ALA A 5 -1.04 -11.23 1.85
N GLY A 6 -0.61 -12.13 2.72
CA GLY A 6 -1.09 -12.23 4.11
C GLY A 6 -2.38 -13.00 4.32
N GLY A 7 -2.90 -13.66 3.28
CA GLY A 7 -4.10 -14.50 3.36
C GLY A 7 -3.81 -16.00 3.35
N ASP A 8 -4.89 -16.78 3.34
CA ASP A 8 -4.86 -18.24 3.53
C ASP A 8 -5.02 -19.01 2.22
N VAL A 9 -5.37 -18.34 1.12
CA VAL A 9 -5.65 -18.97 -0.18
C VAL A 9 -4.41 -18.90 -1.08
N ALA A 10 -3.94 -20.07 -1.52
CA ALA A 10 -2.84 -20.13 -2.48
C ALA A 10 -3.30 -19.70 -3.88
N ASN A 11 -2.43 -18.98 -4.59
CA ASN A 11 -2.68 -18.48 -5.94
C ASN A 11 -4.05 -17.78 -6.09
N PRO A 12 -4.34 -16.76 -5.28
CA PRO A 12 -5.62 -16.07 -5.32
C PRO A 12 -5.82 -15.35 -6.64
N SER A 13 -7.07 -15.30 -7.12
CA SER A 13 -7.46 -14.41 -8.22
C SER A 13 -8.03 -13.09 -7.69
N TYR A 14 -8.01 -12.05 -8.52
CA TYR A 14 -8.65 -10.77 -8.22
C TYR A 14 -10.11 -10.93 -7.75
N GLU A 15 -10.88 -11.73 -8.47
CA GLU A 15 -12.28 -11.98 -8.11
C GLU A 15 -12.43 -12.54 -6.70
N LYS A 16 -11.61 -13.54 -6.34
CA LYS A 16 -11.64 -14.13 -5.00
C LYS A 16 -11.22 -13.14 -3.92
N VAL A 17 -10.18 -12.34 -4.17
CA VAL A 17 -9.72 -11.32 -3.21
C VAL A 17 -10.77 -10.22 -3.05
N SER A 18 -11.32 -9.71 -4.16
CA SER A 18 -12.32 -8.63 -4.14
C SER A 18 -13.62 -9.00 -3.46
N MET A 19 -14.02 -10.28 -3.53
CA MET A 19 -15.18 -10.80 -2.81
C MET A 19 -14.98 -10.92 -1.29
N GLY A 20 -13.74 -10.79 -0.80
CA GLY A 20 -13.38 -11.09 0.58
C GLY A 20 -13.28 -12.61 0.83
N GLY A 21 -12.89 -13.04 1.98
CA GLY A 21 -12.81 -14.47 2.33
C GLY A 21 -11.49 -15.16 1.98
N THR A 22 -10.55 -14.47 1.32
CA THR A 22 -9.18 -15.00 1.13
C THR A 22 -8.22 -14.54 2.23
N ASN A 23 -8.62 -13.59 3.05
CA ASN A 23 -7.78 -12.89 4.04
C ASN A 23 -6.54 -12.20 3.45
N HIS A 24 -6.35 -12.20 2.13
CA HIS A 24 -5.28 -11.44 1.50
C HIS A 24 -5.54 -9.93 1.58
N ALA A 25 -4.46 -9.16 1.78
CA ALA A 25 -4.46 -7.74 1.50
C ALA A 25 -4.03 -7.49 0.05
N GLU A 26 -4.62 -6.49 -0.58
CA GLU A 26 -4.10 -5.90 -1.81
C GLU A 26 -2.87 -5.07 -1.46
N VAL A 27 -1.74 -5.39 -2.07
CA VAL A 27 -0.46 -4.80 -1.72
C VAL A 27 0.36 -4.42 -2.95
N VAL A 28 1.34 -3.56 -2.74
CA VAL A 28 2.32 -3.19 -3.76
C VAL A 28 3.70 -3.63 -3.28
N GLN A 29 4.39 -4.43 -4.07
CA GLN A 29 5.81 -4.71 -3.89
C GLN A 29 6.63 -3.61 -4.57
N ILE A 30 7.49 -2.96 -3.80
CA ILE A 30 8.39 -1.91 -4.29
C ILE A 30 9.81 -2.46 -4.32
N LEU A 31 10.41 -2.47 -5.51
CA LEU A 31 11.83 -2.71 -5.68
C LEU A 31 12.54 -1.36 -5.79
N PHE A 32 13.47 -1.08 -4.91
CA PHE A 32 14.14 0.22 -4.85
C PHE A 32 15.66 0.08 -4.65
N ASP A 33 16.37 1.10 -5.12
CA ASP A 33 17.81 1.26 -4.85
C ASP A 33 17.98 2.15 -3.61
N PRO A 34 18.54 1.64 -2.51
CA PRO A 34 18.71 2.40 -1.27
C PRO A 34 19.70 3.57 -1.40
N LYS A 35 20.48 3.64 -2.48
CA LYS A 35 21.33 4.79 -2.80
C LYS A 35 20.55 5.95 -3.42
N ILE A 36 19.35 5.67 -3.95
CA ILE A 36 18.49 6.67 -4.61
C ILE A 36 17.37 7.12 -3.67
N ILE A 37 16.74 6.18 -2.99
CA ILE A 37 15.65 6.45 -2.04
C ILE A 37 15.77 5.49 -0.86
N SER A 38 15.63 6.01 0.36
CA SER A 38 15.68 5.20 1.57
C SER A 38 14.33 4.52 1.86
N TYR A 39 14.38 3.47 2.67
CA TYR A 39 13.16 2.80 3.16
C TYR A 39 12.27 3.76 3.97
N GLU A 40 12.86 4.63 4.77
CA GLU A 40 12.16 5.65 5.54
C GLU A 40 11.43 6.67 4.64
N GLU A 41 12.04 7.06 3.53
CA GLU A 41 11.38 7.94 2.55
C GLU A 41 10.20 7.25 1.87
N ILE A 42 10.31 5.96 1.56
CA ILE A 42 9.18 5.16 1.04
C ILE A 42 8.05 5.11 2.07
N LEU A 43 8.37 4.92 3.36
CA LEU A 43 7.37 4.94 4.42
C LEU A 43 6.68 6.30 4.57
N LYS A 44 7.40 7.42 4.41
CA LYS A 44 6.79 8.76 4.40
C LYS A 44 5.78 8.91 3.27
N ILE A 45 6.11 8.39 2.09
CA ILE A 45 5.19 8.38 0.95
C ILE A 45 3.95 7.54 1.27
N PHE A 46 4.13 6.36 1.86
CA PHE A 46 3.05 5.48 2.29
C PHE A 46 2.06 6.19 3.22
N TRP A 47 2.54 6.91 4.23
CA TRP A 47 1.69 7.70 5.13
C TRP A 47 0.99 8.86 4.43
N LEU A 48 1.57 9.41 3.36
CA LEU A 48 0.98 10.51 2.62
C LEU A 48 -0.19 10.09 1.74
N ILE A 49 -0.10 8.91 1.12
CA ILE A 49 -0.98 8.51 0.01
C ILE A 49 -2.18 7.65 0.42
N HIS A 50 -2.28 7.25 1.70
CA HIS A 50 -3.41 6.48 2.19
C HIS A 50 -3.83 6.91 3.59
N ASP A 51 -4.98 6.45 4.06
CA ASP A 51 -5.43 6.65 5.45
C ASP A 51 -5.07 5.41 6.28
N PRO A 52 -4.09 5.52 7.21
CA PRO A 52 -3.67 4.40 8.04
C PRO A 52 -4.53 4.22 9.29
N THR A 53 -5.61 5.00 9.47
CA THR A 53 -6.41 5.04 10.69
C THR A 53 -7.74 4.29 10.60
N THR A 54 -8.07 3.76 9.41
CA THR A 54 -9.33 3.04 9.18
C THR A 54 -9.09 1.54 9.13
N LEU A 55 -9.72 0.81 10.07
CA LEU A 55 -9.59 -0.64 10.18
C LEU A 55 -10.31 -1.33 9.02
N ASN A 56 -9.61 -2.23 8.31
CA ASN A 56 -10.16 -3.00 7.18
C ASN A 56 -10.92 -2.14 6.18
N ARG A 57 -10.40 -0.96 5.90
CA ARG A 57 -11.03 0.00 5.02
C ARG A 57 -9.99 0.96 4.43
N GLN A 58 -10.18 1.36 3.19
CA GLN A 58 -9.45 2.47 2.59
C GLN A 58 -10.43 3.34 1.78
N GLY A 59 -10.71 4.55 2.29
CA GLY A 59 -11.72 5.41 1.70
C GLY A 59 -13.09 4.73 1.70
N ASN A 60 -13.70 4.57 0.54
CA ASN A 60 -14.99 3.91 0.36
C ASN A 60 -14.88 2.38 0.19
N ASP A 61 -13.68 1.85 0.04
CA ASP A 61 -13.43 0.41 -0.10
C ASP A 61 -13.38 -0.26 1.28
N VAL A 62 -14.35 -1.11 1.57
CA VAL A 62 -14.53 -1.81 2.85
C VAL A 62 -14.25 -3.29 2.71
N GLY A 63 -13.37 -3.82 3.55
CA GLY A 63 -13.00 -5.24 3.59
C GLY A 63 -11.58 -5.46 4.07
N THR A 64 -11.26 -6.67 4.52
CA THR A 64 -9.92 -7.05 4.99
C THR A 64 -8.86 -6.90 3.90
N GLN A 65 -9.24 -7.04 2.63
CA GLN A 65 -8.37 -6.85 1.48
C GLN A 65 -7.85 -5.41 1.33
N TYR A 66 -8.53 -4.43 1.90
CA TYR A 66 -8.16 -3.00 1.86
C TYR A 66 -7.50 -2.50 3.14
N ARG A 67 -7.14 -3.41 4.06
CA ARG A 67 -6.49 -3.03 5.31
C ARG A 67 -5.12 -2.42 5.09
N SER A 68 -4.76 -1.50 5.94
CA SER A 68 -3.42 -0.93 5.98
C SER A 68 -2.44 -1.93 6.58
N VAL A 69 -1.38 -2.28 5.85
CA VAL A 69 -0.38 -3.24 6.29
C VAL A 69 0.99 -2.93 5.69
N ILE A 70 2.03 -3.16 6.47
CA ILE A 70 3.43 -3.18 6.04
C ILE A 70 3.95 -4.60 6.25
N PHE A 71 4.39 -5.24 5.17
CA PHE A 71 5.11 -6.50 5.23
C PHE A 71 6.61 -6.23 5.12
N TYR A 72 7.35 -6.47 6.19
CA TYR A 72 8.79 -6.27 6.23
C TYR A 72 9.57 -7.52 5.82
N HIS A 73 10.75 -7.31 5.21
CA HIS A 73 11.62 -8.39 4.72
C HIS A 73 12.66 -8.82 5.74
N ASP A 74 13.07 -7.93 6.67
CA ASP A 74 14.11 -8.17 7.65
C ASP A 74 13.89 -7.35 8.94
N GLU A 75 14.71 -7.61 9.95
CA GLU A 75 14.62 -6.93 11.26
C GLU A 75 14.95 -5.43 11.17
N GLN A 76 15.78 -5.01 10.22
CA GLN A 76 16.07 -3.59 10.01
C GLN A 76 14.82 -2.86 9.51
N GLN A 77 14.15 -3.40 8.50
CA GLN A 77 12.88 -2.84 7.99
C GLN A 77 11.81 -2.81 9.09
N LYS A 78 11.71 -3.87 9.90
CA LYS A 78 10.79 -3.91 11.04
C LYS A 78 11.02 -2.73 11.99
N ARG A 79 12.27 -2.55 12.46
CA ARG A 79 12.62 -1.46 13.38
C ARG A 79 12.36 -0.07 12.80
N LEU A 80 12.71 0.13 11.53
CA LEU A 80 12.47 1.40 10.83
C LEU A 80 10.97 1.67 10.66
N ALA A 81 10.17 0.63 10.37
CA ALA A 81 8.72 0.75 10.29
C ALA A 81 8.08 1.06 11.64
N GLU A 82 8.51 0.40 12.73
CA GLU A 82 8.06 0.70 14.10
C GLU A 82 8.36 2.16 14.48
N ALA A 83 9.56 2.63 14.20
CA ALA A 83 9.95 4.02 14.44
C ALA A 83 9.12 5.01 13.60
N SER A 84 8.84 4.67 12.35
CA SER A 84 8.01 5.46 11.45
C SER A 84 6.56 5.54 11.93
N ILE A 85 5.96 4.43 12.35
CA ILE A 85 4.61 4.40 12.95
C ILE A 85 4.56 5.34 14.17
N LYS A 86 5.52 5.23 15.07
CA LYS A 86 5.59 6.08 16.26
C LYS A 86 5.71 7.57 15.90
N LEU A 87 6.57 7.90 14.94
CA LEU A 87 6.77 9.28 14.48
C LEU A 87 5.51 9.87 13.86
N PHE A 88 4.83 9.09 13.02
CA PHE A 88 3.65 9.54 12.29
C PHE A 88 2.35 9.44 13.09
N SER A 89 2.31 8.71 14.19
CA SER A 89 1.13 8.59 15.05
C SER A 89 0.59 9.94 15.54
N THR A 90 1.46 10.93 15.70
CA THR A 90 1.09 12.29 16.10
C THR A 90 0.57 13.16 14.96
N LYS A 91 0.67 12.70 13.72
CA LYS A 91 0.22 13.43 12.51
C LYS A 91 -1.23 13.16 12.14
N PHE A 92 -1.83 12.15 12.75
CA PHE A 92 -3.22 11.75 12.49
C PHE A 92 -4.08 12.01 13.73
N ALA A 93 -5.33 12.41 13.50
CA ALA A 93 -6.30 12.63 14.58
C ALA A 93 -6.71 11.33 15.29
N ASN A 94 -6.75 10.22 14.54
CA ASN A 94 -7.08 8.90 15.05
C ASN A 94 -5.84 8.01 15.10
N PRO A 95 -5.83 6.96 15.94
CA PRO A 95 -4.71 6.02 16.01
C PRO A 95 -4.41 5.33 14.68
N ILE A 96 -3.13 5.11 14.39
CA ILE A 96 -2.70 4.28 13.27
C ILE A 96 -3.05 2.83 13.59
N VAL A 97 -3.75 2.16 12.66
CA VAL A 97 -4.15 0.75 12.74
C VAL A 97 -3.39 -0.14 11.74
N THR A 98 -2.35 0.39 11.12
CA THR A 98 -1.50 -0.35 10.18
C THR A 98 -0.88 -1.56 10.86
N GLN A 99 -1.08 -2.75 10.27
CA GLN A 99 -0.40 -3.96 10.71
C GLN A 99 1.06 -3.96 10.26
N LEU A 100 1.95 -4.45 11.12
CA LEU A 100 3.37 -4.64 10.80
C LEU A 100 3.71 -6.11 10.99
N LEU A 101 3.91 -6.82 9.88
CA LEU A 101 4.04 -8.28 9.84
C LEU A 101 5.24 -8.69 8.97
N PRO A 102 5.87 -9.85 9.25
CA PRO A 102 6.87 -10.41 8.35
C PRO A 102 6.23 -10.74 7.00
N LEU A 103 6.96 -10.57 5.91
CA LEU A 103 6.47 -10.86 4.57
C LEU A 103 6.13 -12.35 4.44
N PRO A 104 4.86 -12.70 4.15
CA PRO A 104 4.47 -14.04 3.75
C PRO A 104 4.70 -14.24 2.25
N ILE A 105 4.10 -15.26 1.66
CA ILE A 105 4.12 -15.44 0.21
C ILE A 105 3.42 -14.25 -0.45
N PHE A 106 4.13 -13.62 -1.41
CA PHE A 106 3.56 -12.58 -2.27
C PHE A 106 3.08 -13.22 -3.57
N TYR A 107 1.81 -13.00 -3.88
CA TYR A 107 1.20 -13.43 -5.15
C TYR A 107 1.04 -12.22 -6.05
N LYS A 108 1.75 -12.22 -7.19
CA LYS A 108 1.64 -11.15 -8.17
C LYS A 108 0.21 -11.11 -8.74
N ALA A 109 -0.39 -9.93 -8.77
CA ALA A 109 -1.69 -9.73 -9.40
C ALA A 109 -1.61 -9.90 -10.92
N GLU A 110 -2.75 -10.08 -11.54
CA GLU A 110 -2.94 -10.29 -12.98
C GLU A 110 -2.33 -9.15 -13.79
N VAL A 111 -1.97 -9.44 -15.03
CA VAL A 111 -1.29 -8.47 -15.92
C VAL A 111 -2.10 -7.19 -16.09
N TYR A 112 -3.42 -7.27 -16.17
CA TYR A 112 -4.29 -6.11 -16.34
C TYR A 112 -4.33 -5.18 -15.12
N HIS A 113 -3.92 -5.64 -13.92
CA HIS A 113 -3.77 -4.79 -12.72
C HIS A 113 -2.44 -4.04 -12.69
N GLN A 114 -1.43 -4.52 -13.41
CA GLN A 114 -0.14 -3.86 -13.41
C GLN A 114 -0.23 -2.55 -14.19
N ASN A 115 0.25 -1.45 -13.60
CA ASN A 115 0.17 -0.10 -14.18
C ASN A 115 -1.28 0.33 -14.53
N TYR A 116 -2.27 -0.13 -13.78
CA TYR A 116 -3.68 0.08 -14.11
C TYR A 116 -4.04 1.55 -14.30
N PHE A 117 -3.61 2.43 -13.41
CA PHE A 117 -3.84 3.87 -13.51
C PHE A 117 -3.22 4.46 -14.78
N LYS A 118 -1.98 4.07 -15.10
CA LYS A 118 -1.29 4.54 -16.33
C LYS A 118 -2.04 4.13 -17.60
N ASN A 119 -2.59 2.92 -17.59
CA ASN A 119 -3.26 2.34 -18.74
C ASN A 119 -4.74 2.75 -18.84
N ASN A 120 -5.36 3.16 -17.74
CA ASN A 120 -6.79 3.47 -17.64
C ASN A 120 -7.06 4.81 -16.91
N PRO A 121 -6.42 5.93 -17.26
CA PRO A 121 -6.49 7.16 -16.49
C PRO A 121 -7.90 7.78 -16.47
N ALA A 122 -8.70 7.55 -17.49
CA ALA A 122 -10.06 8.08 -17.63
C ALA A 122 -11.14 7.22 -16.94
N GLN A 123 -10.78 6.03 -16.42
CA GLN A 123 -11.71 5.18 -15.70
C GLN A 123 -12.11 5.87 -14.36
N GLY A 124 -13.40 5.80 -13.99
CA GLY A 124 -13.95 6.58 -12.88
C GLY A 124 -13.17 6.46 -11.56
N TYR A 125 -12.84 5.24 -11.12
CA TYR A 125 -12.04 5.03 -9.91
C TYR A 125 -10.64 5.68 -10.04
N CYS A 126 -10.00 5.55 -11.19
CA CYS A 126 -8.71 6.17 -11.47
C CYS A 126 -8.79 7.70 -11.41
N SER A 127 -9.81 8.29 -12.01
CA SER A 127 -9.98 9.76 -12.06
C SER A 127 -10.32 10.34 -10.69
N PHE A 128 -11.23 9.71 -9.95
CA PHE A 128 -11.77 10.27 -8.69
C PHE A 128 -11.00 9.85 -7.45
N VAL A 129 -10.36 8.69 -7.43
CA VAL A 129 -9.67 8.15 -6.25
C VAL A 129 -8.17 8.15 -6.42
N VAL A 130 -7.63 7.67 -7.54
CA VAL A 130 -6.18 7.47 -7.71
C VAL A 130 -5.49 8.76 -8.14
N ALA A 131 -6.04 9.50 -9.10
CA ALA A 131 -5.43 10.72 -9.62
C ALA A 131 -5.12 11.76 -8.54
N PRO A 132 -6.01 12.06 -7.59
CA PRO A 132 -5.71 13.01 -6.51
C PRO A 132 -4.51 12.58 -5.65
N LYS A 133 -4.35 11.27 -5.39
CA LYS A 133 -3.21 10.72 -4.64
C LYS A 133 -1.91 10.90 -5.41
N VAL A 134 -1.92 10.64 -6.72
CA VAL A 134 -0.77 10.83 -7.60
C VAL A 134 -0.36 12.31 -7.66
N GLU A 135 -1.32 13.22 -7.82
CA GLU A 135 -1.05 14.66 -7.84
C GLU A 135 -0.52 15.16 -6.48
N LYS A 136 -1.07 14.69 -5.38
CA LYS A 136 -0.55 14.99 -4.03
C LYS A 136 0.90 14.53 -3.88
N PHE A 137 1.22 13.32 -4.34
CA PHE A 137 2.59 12.80 -4.33
C PHE A 137 3.52 13.66 -5.18
N LYS A 138 3.15 13.94 -6.44
CA LYS A 138 3.93 14.79 -7.36
C LYS A 138 4.16 16.19 -6.81
N GLY A 139 3.16 16.78 -6.15
CA GLY A 139 3.27 18.09 -5.53
C GLY A 139 4.22 18.12 -4.33
N THR A 140 4.26 17.04 -3.55
CA THR A 140 5.06 16.94 -2.32
C THR A 140 6.50 16.49 -2.59
N TYR A 141 6.70 15.60 -3.57
CA TYR A 141 8.00 14.97 -3.88
C TYR A 141 8.42 15.20 -5.33
N LYS A 142 8.45 16.48 -5.75
CA LYS A 142 8.81 16.89 -7.12
C LYS A 142 10.16 16.33 -7.58
N GLU A 143 11.11 16.24 -6.66
CA GLU A 143 12.47 15.76 -6.91
C GLU A 143 12.55 14.26 -7.18
N LEU A 144 11.54 13.48 -6.77
CA LEU A 144 11.47 12.03 -6.97
C LEU A 144 10.71 11.64 -8.25
N VAL A 145 10.02 12.58 -8.87
CA VAL A 145 9.23 12.33 -10.08
C VAL A 145 10.09 12.55 -11.32
N LYS A 146 10.22 11.50 -12.15
CA LYS A 146 10.91 11.56 -13.45
C LYS A 146 9.95 11.88 -14.58
#